data_e6d87341e9a8c3dfec4ce32474fcebcd
#
_entry.id   e6d87341e9a8c3dfec4ce32474fcebcd
#
_cell.length_a   1.000
_cell.length_b   1.000
_cell.length_c   1.000
_cell.angle_alpha   90.00
_cell.angle_beta   90.00
_cell.angle_gamma   90.00
#
_symmetry.space_group_name_H-M   'P 1'
#
loop_
_entity.id
_entity.type
_entity.pdbx_description
1 polymer ?
#
loop_
_entity_poly.entity_id
_entity_poly.type
_entity_poly.pdbx_seq_one_letter_code
_entity_poly.pdbx_strand_id
1 'polypeptide(L)'
;MYLENYKIEGSINNDTDPCFHDVNTYPLFQEKMEEFKKLLIELVDNNESKTFYKYGDGDYFFLTKQSVGSAAPGKRALSKGYININHEQFVEGAQLCDYYTCEIYPTNKDRFEQVIDRKIDFPAEYGYGLVANKWLFKQFSGKIGLIGADTKINIIENLMEAEQYQEYLGLEKFEDYVRLPQQFACDDLDATEKMVGEQLQKTSSKIFLMGMGHVKSGLIHRLKKYTDAVFLDVGSSIDAIAGIIDVNRPFFGDWTNYQINEPPLYEGVDFLQYDSSIGKHLVLERN
;
A
#
# COMPACT_ATOMS: atom_id res chain seq x y z
N MET A 1 -4.88 -14.31 -22.33
CA MET A 1 -3.79 -15.33 -22.24
C MET A 1 -2.94 -15.14 -21.01
N TYR A 2 -2.63 -13.99 -20.69
CA TYR A 2 -1.69 -13.57 -19.71
C TYR A 2 -2.27 -13.54 -18.28
N LEU A 3 -3.44 -13.01 -18.08
CA LEU A 3 -4.12 -13.10 -16.81
C LEU A 3 -4.68 -14.46 -16.46
N GLU A 4 -4.87 -15.31 -17.44
CA GLU A 4 -5.19 -16.70 -17.18
C GLU A 4 -4.11 -17.38 -16.35
N ASN A 5 -2.86 -16.94 -16.50
CA ASN A 5 -1.72 -17.43 -15.72
C ASN A 5 -1.55 -16.71 -14.38
N TYR A 6 -2.12 -15.51 -14.25
CA TYR A 6 -1.98 -14.64 -13.07
C TYR A 6 -3.32 -14.33 -12.42
N LYS A 7 -4.30 -15.22 -12.54
CA LYS A 7 -5.67 -15.00 -12.02
C LYS A 7 -5.68 -14.41 -10.63
N ILE A 8 -5.64 -13.10 -10.63
CA ILE A 8 -6.01 -12.30 -9.49
C ILE A 8 -7.49 -12.04 -9.69
N GLU A 9 -8.33 -12.86 -9.08
CA GLU A 9 -9.78 -12.74 -9.23
C GLU A 9 -10.22 -11.31 -8.88
N GLY A 10 -11.04 -10.75 -9.73
CA GLY A 10 -11.80 -9.54 -9.43
C GLY A 10 -11.14 -8.23 -9.84
N SER A 11 -10.00 -8.17 -10.51
CA SER A 11 -9.30 -6.90 -10.52
C SER A 11 -8.67 -6.48 -11.79
N ILE A 12 -8.99 -6.81 -13.02
CA ILE A 12 -7.91 -6.48 -13.92
C ILE A 12 -8.31 -5.88 -15.24
N ASN A 13 -7.80 -4.70 -15.47
CA ASN A 13 -7.61 -4.15 -16.77
C ASN A 13 -6.18 -4.48 -17.27
N ASN A 14 -6.06 -5.55 -18.05
CA ASN A 14 -4.80 -6.15 -18.47
C ASN A 14 -4.04 -5.45 -19.53
N ASP A 15 -4.71 -4.59 -20.25
CA ASP A 15 -4.17 -4.02 -21.46
C ASP A 15 -3.24 -2.84 -21.17
N THR A 16 -3.18 -2.41 -19.90
CA THR A 16 -2.51 -1.16 -19.54
C THR A 16 -1.15 -1.32 -18.89
N ASP A 17 -0.80 -2.49 -18.35
CA ASP A 17 0.53 -2.69 -17.77
C ASP A 17 1.23 -3.93 -18.33
N PRO A 18 2.23 -3.74 -19.22
CA PRO A 18 2.97 -4.82 -19.84
C PRO A 18 3.76 -5.67 -18.82
N CYS A 19 4.02 -5.17 -17.61
CA CYS A 19 4.77 -5.91 -16.59
C CYS A 19 4.07 -7.20 -16.16
N PHE A 20 2.73 -7.22 -16.22
CA PHE A 20 1.95 -8.40 -15.87
C PHE A 20 1.75 -9.33 -17.05
N HIS A 21 2.20 -8.95 -18.25
CA HIS A 21 1.94 -9.65 -19.49
C HIS A 21 3.07 -10.55 -19.94
N ASP A 22 4.13 -10.62 -19.21
CA ASP A 22 5.25 -11.46 -19.56
C ASP A 22 5.46 -12.55 -18.53
N VAL A 23 5.09 -13.80 -18.90
CA VAL A 23 5.36 -14.99 -18.07
C VAL A 23 6.86 -15.20 -17.81
N ASN A 24 7.73 -14.63 -18.64
CA ASN A 24 9.17 -14.67 -18.40
C ASN A 24 9.57 -13.67 -17.33
N THR A 25 8.80 -12.59 -17.18
CA THR A 25 9.02 -11.55 -16.18
C THR A 25 8.64 -12.04 -14.78
N TYR A 26 7.53 -12.79 -14.68
CA TYR A 26 7.03 -13.35 -13.42
C TYR A 26 6.79 -14.87 -13.57
N PRO A 27 7.83 -15.66 -13.79
CA PRO A 27 7.66 -17.11 -13.89
C PRO A 27 7.09 -17.65 -12.58
N LEU A 28 6.13 -18.57 -12.69
CA LEU A 28 5.49 -19.20 -11.54
C LEU A 28 4.77 -18.20 -10.59
N PHE A 29 4.23 -17.10 -11.13
CA PHE A 29 3.61 -16.06 -10.32
C PHE A 29 2.57 -16.59 -9.34
N GLN A 30 1.67 -17.47 -9.76
CA GLN A 30 0.63 -18.03 -8.90
C GLN A 30 1.21 -18.94 -7.80
N GLU A 31 2.18 -19.77 -8.15
CA GLU A 31 2.85 -20.64 -7.19
C GLU A 31 3.59 -19.83 -6.11
N LYS A 32 4.32 -18.81 -6.54
CA LYS A 32 5.04 -17.90 -5.64
C LYS A 32 4.09 -17.03 -4.81
N MET A 33 2.96 -16.65 -5.36
CA MET A 33 1.91 -15.97 -4.60
C MET A 33 1.34 -16.88 -3.49
N GLU A 34 1.17 -18.18 -3.76
CA GLU A 34 0.75 -19.14 -2.72
C GLU A 34 1.81 -19.31 -1.63
N GLU A 35 3.10 -19.27 -1.97
CA GLU A 35 4.18 -19.23 -0.97
C GLU A 35 4.08 -17.96 -0.09
N PHE A 36 3.85 -16.82 -0.71
CA PHE A 36 3.67 -15.54 0.01
C PHE A 36 2.43 -15.56 0.92
N LYS A 37 1.30 -16.11 0.46
CA LYS A 37 0.11 -16.31 1.29
C LYS A 37 0.39 -17.19 2.51
N LYS A 38 1.07 -18.32 2.32
CA LYS A 38 1.44 -19.22 3.41
C LYS A 38 2.32 -18.51 4.44
N LEU A 39 3.32 -17.77 3.99
CA LEU A 39 4.17 -16.98 4.88
C LEU A 39 3.34 -16.01 5.72
N LEU A 40 2.42 -15.25 5.13
CA LEU A 40 1.58 -14.32 5.88
C LEU A 40 0.71 -15.03 6.92
N ILE A 41 0.11 -16.17 6.56
CA ILE A 41 -0.70 -16.98 7.48
C ILE A 41 0.16 -17.46 8.66
N GLU A 42 1.32 -18.04 8.39
CA GLU A 42 2.24 -18.56 9.41
C GLU A 42 2.67 -17.46 10.39
N LEU A 43 3.05 -16.29 9.88
CA LEU A 43 3.46 -15.16 10.70
C LEU A 43 2.32 -14.67 11.61
N VAL A 44 1.11 -14.56 11.08
CA VAL A 44 -0.06 -14.10 11.84
C VAL A 44 -0.47 -15.13 12.88
N ASP A 45 -0.51 -16.41 12.53
CA ASP A 45 -0.94 -17.48 13.45
C ASP A 45 0.09 -17.73 14.57
N ASN A 46 1.36 -17.52 14.28
CA ASN A 46 2.44 -17.60 15.29
C ASN A 46 2.58 -16.31 16.13
N ASN A 47 1.80 -15.26 15.87
CA ASN A 47 1.94 -13.93 16.46
C ASN A 47 3.37 -13.36 16.30
N GLU A 48 3.98 -13.56 15.14
CA GLU A 48 5.29 -13.01 14.84
C GLU A 48 5.17 -11.54 14.41
N SER A 49 5.95 -10.66 15.05
CA SER A 49 6.04 -9.27 14.62
C SER A 49 7.06 -9.13 13.51
N LYS A 50 6.58 -8.91 12.29
CA LYS A 50 7.41 -8.78 11.08
C LYS A 50 6.98 -7.59 10.23
N THR A 51 7.94 -7.02 9.52
CA THR A 51 7.76 -5.84 8.68
C THR A 51 8.07 -6.16 7.23
N PHE A 52 7.16 -5.78 6.35
CA PHE A 52 7.32 -5.87 4.90
C PHE A 52 7.42 -4.46 4.32
N TYR A 53 8.57 -4.12 3.79
CA TYR A 53 8.82 -2.83 3.15
C TYR A 53 8.60 -2.93 1.65
N LYS A 54 7.68 -2.13 1.12
CA LYS A 54 7.43 -2.06 -0.32
C LYS A 54 8.22 -0.92 -0.96
N TYR A 55 9.09 -1.28 -1.89
CA TYR A 55 9.83 -0.34 -2.70
C TYR A 55 9.04 0.06 -3.95
N GLY A 56 8.69 1.32 -4.04
CA GLY A 56 8.19 1.94 -5.27
C GLY A 56 9.22 2.89 -5.88
N ASP A 57 8.94 3.36 -7.08
CA ASP A 57 9.79 4.35 -7.78
C ASP A 57 9.98 5.63 -6.94
N GLY A 58 8.92 6.10 -6.28
CA GLY A 58 8.97 7.25 -5.38
C GLY A 58 9.96 7.06 -4.23
N ASP A 59 10.06 5.85 -3.68
CA ASP A 59 11.01 5.53 -2.60
C ASP A 59 12.45 5.59 -3.10
N TYR A 60 12.72 5.10 -4.30
CA TYR A 60 14.04 5.21 -4.91
C TYR A 60 14.51 6.65 -4.98
N PHE A 61 13.69 7.53 -5.55
CA PHE A 61 14.05 8.94 -5.69
C PHE A 61 14.16 9.65 -4.35
N PHE A 62 13.30 9.32 -3.42
CA PHE A 62 13.37 9.86 -2.07
C PHE A 62 14.68 9.47 -1.36
N LEU A 63 15.01 8.18 -1.33
CA LEU A 63 16.18 7.68 -0.61
C LEU A 63 17.51 8.03 -1.27
N THR A 64 17.54 8.22 -2.60
CA THR A 64 18.75 8.62 -3.33
C THR A 64 18.89 10.13 -3.48
N LYS A 65 17.97 10.93 -2.96
CA LYS A 65 17.93 12.40 -3.12
C LYS A 65 17.90 12.85 -4.60
N GLN A 66 17.39 12.01 -5.48
CA GLN A 66 17.32 12.33 -6.90
C GLN A 66 16.03 13.07 -7.21
N SER A 67 16.12 14.16 -7.95
CA SER A 67 14.95 14.79 -8.55
C SER A 67 14.62 14.11 -9.86
N VAL A 68 13.39 13.69 -10.00
CA VAL A 68 12.90 13.18 -11.28
C VAL A 68 12.04 14.23 -11.93
N GLY A 69 12.14 14.34 -13.25
CA GLY A 69 11.49 15.38 -14.06
C GLY A 69 10.04 15.70 -13.68
N SER A 70 9.44 16.69 -14.30
CA SER A 70 8.24 17.41 -13.86
C SER A 70 6.99 16.57 -13.53
N ALA A 71 6.94 15.31 -13.91
CA ALA A 71 5.80 14.42 -13.68
C ALA A 71 6.05 13.34 -12.61
N ALA A 72 7.25 13.25 -12.05
CA ALA A 72 7.62 12.12 -11.24
C ALA A 72 7.36 12.33 -9.73
N PRO A 73 7.03 11.25 -8.99
CA PRO A 73 6.70 11.29 -7.56
C PRO A 73 7.78 11.93 -6.68
N GLY A 74 9.08 11.76 -7.04
CA GLY A 74 10.18 12.37 -6.30
C GLY A 74 10.15 13.90 -6.32
N LYS A 75 9.65 14.54 -7.38
CA LYS A 75 9.48 15.99 -7.41
C LYS A 75 8.35 16.45 -6.49
N ARG A 76 7.32 15.63 -6.30
CA ARG A 76 6.28 15.88 -5.29
C ARG A 76 6.84 15.79 -3.88
N ALA A 77 7.71 14.83 -3.62
CA ALA A 77 8.39 14.71 -2.34
C ALA A 77 9.24 15.97 -2.04
N LEU A 78 10.06 16.40 -3.00
CA LEU A 78 10.90 17.58 -2.85
C LEU A 78 10.10 18.88 -2.78
N SER A 79 9.01 19.02 -3.55
CA SER A 79 8.14 20.19 -3.51
C SER A 79 7.32 20.31 -2.22
N LYS A 80 7.23 19.25 -1.44
CA LYS A 80 6.54 19.21 -0.13
C LYS A 80 7.44 19.55 1.06
N GLY A 81 8.62 20.08 0.83
CA GLY A 81 9.44 20.65 1.91
C GLY A 81 10.39 19.67 2.61
N TYR A 82 10.63 18.47 2.08
CA TYR A 82 11.58 17.50 2.67
C TYR A 82 13.06 17.96 2.65
N ILE A 83 13.29 19.26 2.54
CA ILE A 83 14.64 19.84 2.42
C ILE A 83 15.42 19.70 3.74
N ASN A 84 14.72 19.63 4.88
CA ASN A 84 15.34 19.65 6.20
C ASN A 84 15.32 18.30 6.93
N ILE A 85 14.95 17.20 6.26
CA ILE A 85 14.93 15.88 6.90
C ILE A 85 16.33 15.25 6.96
N ASN A 86 16.58 14.46 7.99
CA ASN A 86 17.76 13.62 8.06
C ASN A 86 17.60 12.37 7.18
N HIS A 87 18.06 12.46 5.94
CA HIS A 87 17.95 11.37 4.96
C HIS A 87 18.59 10.06 5.40
N GLU A 88 19.70 10.11 6.14
CA GLU A 88 20.40 8.90 6.60
C GLU A 88 19.48 8.07 7.49
N GLN A 89 18.70 8.70 8.35
CA GLN A 89 17.72 8.03 9.21
C GLN A 89 16.65 7.24 8.41
N PHE A 90 16.28 7.73 7.23
CA PHE A 90 15.33 7.03 6.36
C PHE A 90 15.97 5.86 5.60
N VAL A 91 17.20 6.02 5.14
CA VAL A 91 17.96 4.93 4.51
C VAL A 91 18.23 3.82 5.51
N GLU A 92 18.75 4.15 6.68
CA GLU A 92 19.01 3.20 7.76
C GLU A 92 17.73 2.48 8.21
N GLY A 93 16.63 3.24 8.37
CA GLY A 93 15.35 2.66 8.75
C GLY A 93 14.80 1.69 7.72
N ALA A 94 14.94 2.00 6.42
CA ALA A 94 14.55 1.10 5.35
C ALA A 94 15.34 -0.22 5.39
N GLN A 95 16.62 -0.20 5.79
CA GLN A 95 17.48 -1.38 5.90
C GLN A 95 17.12 -2.32 7.06
N LEU A 96 16.31 -1.85 8.02
CA LEU A 96 16.00 -2.57 9.26
C LEU A 96 14.68 -3.35 9.21
N CYS A 97 14.01 -3.40 8.05
CA CYS A 97 12.81 -4.21 7.86
C CYS A 97 13.15 -5.70 7.70
N ASP A 98 12.16 -6.58 7.92
CA ASP A 98 12.38 -8.03 7.88
C ASP A 98 12.29 -8.58 6.46
N TYR A 99 11.36 -8.08 5.64
CA TYR A 99 11.11 -8.48 4.26
C TYR A 99 11.01 -7.27 3.34
N TYR A 100 11.40 -7.48 2.08
CA TYR A 100 11.41 -6.42 1.08
C TYR A 100 10.66 -6.85 -0.18
N THR A 101 9.79 -5.97 -0.65
CA THR A 101 9.11 -6.13 -1.93
C THR A 101 9.41 -4.95 -2.84
N CYS A 102 9.39 -5.12 -4.16
CA CYS A 102 9.53 -4.00 -5.08
C CYS A 102 8.58 -4.10 -6.26
N GLU A 103 8.13 -2.93 -6.72
CA GLU A 103 7.33 -2.78 -7.93
C GLU A 103 8.18 -3.04 -9.16
N ILE A 104 7.57 -3.65 -10.20
CA ILE A 104 8.23 -4.02 -11.45
C ILE A 104 9.50 -4.80 -11.14
N TYR A 105 9.32 -5.84 -10.35
CA TYR A 105 10.39 -6.64 -9.75
C TYR A 105 11.56 -6.98 -10.69
N PRO A 106 11.35 -7.50 -11.91
CA PRO A 106 12.46 -7.90 -12.76
C PRO A 106 13.34 -6.73 -13.23
N THR A 107 12.75 -5.55 -13.34
CA THR A 107 13.47 -4.34 -13.82
C THR A 107 14.14 -3.60 -12.68
N ASN A 108 13.50 -3.56 -11.51
CA ASN A 108 13.89 -2.67 -10.42
C ASN A 108 14.66 -3.36 -9.30
N LYS A 109 14.61 -4.69 -9.23
CA LYS A 109 15.19 -5.46 -8.13
C LYS A 109 16.64 -5.07 -7.82
N ASP A 110 17.53 -5.20 -8.78
CA ASP A 110 18.96 -4.94 -8.58
C ASP A 110 19.23 -3.49 -8.16
N ARG A 111 18.47 -2.57 -8.73
CA ARG A 111 18.56 -1.14 -8.42
C ARG A 111 18.15 -0.85 -6.97
N PHE A 112 17.09 -1.50 -6.48
CA PHE A 112 16.64 -1.32 -5.11
C PHE A 112 17.57 -2.02 -4.12
N GLU A 113 18.03 -3.22 -4.42
CA GLU A 113 19.00 -3.94 -3.60
C GLU A 113 20.29 -3.13 -3.36
N GLN A 114 20.75 -2.39 -4.38
CA GLN A 114 21.91 -1.50 -4.24
C GLN A 114 21.67 -0.32 -3.29
N VAL A 115 20.45 0.24 -3.26
CA VAL A 115 20.13 1.39 -2.41
C VAL A 115 20.02 1.00 -0.94
N ILE A 116 19.39 -0.16 -0.67
CA ILE A 116 19.12 -0.60 0.72
C ILE A 116 20.11 -1.60 1.25
N ASP A 117 21.04 -2.07 0.43
CA ASP A 117 21.98 -3.15 0.78
C ASP A 117 21.26 -4.38 1.39
N ARG A 118 20.11 -4.73 0.79
CA ARG A 118 19.25 -5.86 1.18
C ARG A 118 18.72 -6.56 -0.06
N LYS A 119 18.45 -7.86 0.08
CA LYS A 119 17.78 -8.63 -0.96
C LYS A 119 16.29 -8.29 -1.00
N ILE A 120 15.73 -8.23 -2.20
CA ILE A 120 14.29 -8.15 -2.39
C ILE A 120 13.72 -9.57 -2.39
N ASP A 121 12.80 -9.83 -1.49
CA ASP A 121 12.23 -11.17 -1.27
C ASP A 121 11.12 -11.49 -2.27
N PHE A 122 10.22 -10.50 -2.55
CA PHE A 122 9.02 -10.72 -3.36
C PHE A 122 8.71 -9.53 -4.28
N PRO A 123 8.00 -9.77 -5.39
CA PRO A 123 7.31 -8.71 -6.11
C PRO A 123 6.26 -8.01 -5.25
N ALA A 124 6.20 -6.67 -5.30
CA ALA A 124 5.14 -5.90 -4.63
C ALA A 124 3.75 -6.20 -5.20
N GLU A 125 3.71 -6.68 -6.42
CA GLU A 125 2.50 -7.11 -7.13
C GLU A 125 1.75 -8.23 -6.40
N TYR A 126 2.42 -9.02 -5.57
CA TYR A 126 1.72 -9.99 -4.72
C TYR A 126 0.82 -9.29 -3.69
N GLY A 127 1.34 -8.29 -3.00
CA GLY A 127 0.55 -7.50 -2.05
C GLY A 127 -0.62 -6.80 -2.72
N TYR A 128 -0.38 -6.18 -3.87
CA TYR A 128 -1.44 -5.54 -4.66
C TYR A 128 -2.53 -6.53 -5.09
N GLY A 129 -2.12 -7.68 -5.62
CA GLY A 129 -3.05 -8.70 -6.05
C GLY A 129 -3.91 -9.25 -4.92
N LEU A 130 -3.32 -9.47 -3.75
CA LEU A 130 -4.03 -9.99 -2.58
C LEU A 130 -5.01 -8.97 -1.97
N VAL A 131 -4.77 -7.68 -2.14
CA VAL A 131 -5.75 -6.63 -1.83
C VAL A 131 -6.82 -6.60 -2.92
N ALA A 132 -6.44 -6.56 -4.19
CA ALA A 132 -7.35 -6.43 -5.31
C ALA A 132 -8.39 -7.58 -5.37
N ASN A 133 -7.99 -8.81 -5.15
CA ASN A 133 -8.88 -9.97 -5.09
C ASN A 133 -9.55 -10.17 -3.73
N LYS A 134 -9.34 -9.27 -2.77
CA LYS A 134 -9.92 -9.26 -1.42
C LYS A 134 -9.49 -10.46 -0.55
N TRP A 135 -8.45 -11.18 -0.95
CA TRP A 135 -7.98 -12.34 -0.19
C TRP A 135 -7.51 -11.96 1.22
N LEU A 136 -6.76 -10.85 1.37
CA LEU A 136 -6.29 -10.38 2.68
C LEU A 136 -7.43 -10.09 3.64
N PHE A 137 -8.51 -9.49 3.15
CA PHE A 137 -9.66 -9.14 3.98
C PHE A 137 -10.40 -10.39 4.47
N LYS A 138 -10.63 -11.35 3.58
CA LYS A 138 -11.31 -12.61 3.89
C LYS A 138 -10.45 -13.50 4.80
N GLN A 139 -9.16 -13.63 4.50
CA GLN A 139 -8.24 -14.49 5.24
C GLN A 139 -8.02 -14.01 6.68
N PHE A 140 -7.90 -12.70 6.86
CA PHE A 140 -7.58 -12.10 8.15
C PHE A 140 -8.77 -11.34 8.77
N SER A 141 -9.99 -11.69 8.40
CA SER A 141 -11.19 -11.15 9.06
C SER A 141 -11.09 -11.34 10.57
N GLY A 142 -11.42 -10.29 11.32
CA GLY A 142 -11.27 -10.26 12.79
C GLY A 142 -9.82 -10.11 13.29
N LYS A 143 -8.85 -9.93 12.40
CA LYS A 143 -7.42 -9.78 12.74
C LYS A 143 -6.72 -8.63 12.00
N ILE A 144 -7.40 -7.98 11.06
CA ILE A 144 -6.81 -7.02 10.13
C ILE A 144 -7.10 -5.58 10.53
N GLY A 145 -6.06 -4.75 10.53
CA GLY A 145 -6.15 -3.30 10.74
C GLY A 145 -5.51 -2.52 9.59
N LEU A 146 -5.68 -1.21 9.63
CA LEU A 146 -5.12 -0.28 8.65
C LEU A 146 -4.21 0.75 9.29
N ILE A 147 -3.12 1.11 8.60
CA ILE A 147 -2.28 2.26 8.92
C ILE A 147 -2.15 3.13 7.69
N GLY A 148 -2.55 4.40 7.80
CA GLY A 148 -2.50 5.31 6.66
C GLY A 148 -2.72 6.77 7.03
N ALA A 149 -2.67 7.61 6.02
CA ALA A 149 -2.99 9.03 6.19
C ALA A 149 -4.41 9.21 6.73
N ASP A 150 -4.57 10.10 7.70
CA ASP A 150 -5.81 10.38 8.42
C ASP A 150 -7.00 10.60 7.48
N THR A 151 -6.80 11.40 6.43
CA THR A 151 -7.86 11.69 5.45
C THR A 151 -8.33 10.44 4.71
N LYS A 152 -7.43 9.51 4.35
CA LYS A 152 -7.76 8.27 3.65
C LYS A 152 -8.43 7.27 4.58
N ILE A 153 -7.91 7.13 5.79
CA ILE A 153 -8.49 6.25 6.80
C ILE A 153 -9.92 6.68 7.14
N ASN A 154 -10.18 7.99 7.25
CA ASN A 154 -11.53 8.50 7.50
C ASN A 154 -12.50 8.15 6.35
N ILE A 155 -12.06 8.22 5.09
CA ILE A 155 -12.87 7.79 3.96
C ILE A 155 -13.20 6.30 4.07
N ILE A 156 -12.20 5.46 4.35
CA ILE A 156 -12.40 4.01 4.47
C ILE A 156 -13.35 3.69 5.62
N GLU A 157 -13.18 4.33 6.77
CA GLU A 157 -14.06 4.13 7.93
C GLU A 157 -15.52 4.47 7.59
N ASN A 158 -15.76 5.59 6.90
CA ASN A 158 -17.11 5.95 6.43
C ASN A 158 -17.67 4.95 5.40
N LEU A 159 -16.84 4.48 4.46
CA LEU A 159 -17.27 3.46 3.49
C LEU A 159 -17.66 2.15 4.19
N MET A 160 -16.95 1.78 5.25
CA MET A 160 -17.23 0.56 6.03
C MET A 160 -18.50 0.64 6.87
N GLU A 161 -19.17 1.79 6.99
CA GLU A 161 -20.50 1.90 7.56
C GLU A 161 -21.59 1.34 6.63
N ALA A 162 -21.30 1.21 5.34
CA ALA A 162 -22.24 0.71 4.34
C ALA A 162 -22.11 -0.81 4.16
N GLU A 163 -23.21 -1.55 4.37
CA GLU A 163 -23.27 -3.00 4.21
C GLU A 163 -22.80 -3.44 2.82
N GLN A 164 -23.21 -2.74 1.77
CA GLN A 164 -22.79 -3.04 0.40
C GLN A 164 -21.27 -2.93 0.19
N TYR A 165 -20.58 -2.05 0.92
CA TYR A 165 -19.12 -1.95 0.84
C TYR A 165 -18.43 -3.08 1.62
N GLN A 166 -18.98 -3.44 2.76
CA GLN A 166 -18.54 -4.61 3.54
C GLN A 166 -18.67 -5.89 2.71
N GLU A 167 -19.82 -6.09 2.04
CA GLU A 167 -20.05 -7.22 1.13
C GLU A 167 -19.05 -7.22 -0.03
N TYR A 168 -18.80 -6.06 -0.63
CA TYR A 168 -17.84 -5.92 -1.72
C TYR A 168 -16.41 -6.30 -1.30
N LEU A 169 -15.98 -5.89 -0.11
CA LEU A 169 -14.68 -6.30 0.42
C LEU A 169 -14.66 -7.75 0.92
N GLY A 170 -15.82 -8.29 1.30
CA GLY A 170 -15.92 -9.55 2.03
C GLY A 170 -15.35 -9.43 3.45
N LEU A 171 -15.55 -8.28 4.08
CA LEU A 171 -15.06 -7.94 5.41
C LEU A 171 -16.10 -7.08 6.14
N GLU A 172 -16.54 -7.51 7.32
CA GLU A 172 -17.50 -6.76 8.13
C GLU A 172 -16.92 -5.47 8.68
N LYS A 173 -15.65 -5.50 9.14
CA LYS A 173 -14.92 -4.34 9.66
C LYS A 173 -13.42 -4.56 9.64
N PHE A 174 -12.66 -3.49 9.64
CA PHE A 174 -11.27 -3.52 10.10
C PHE A 174 -11.27 -3.42 11.63
N GLU A 175 -10.42 -4.19 12.30
CA GLU A 175 -10.38 -4.20 13.76
C GLU A 175 -9.82 -2.90 14.33
N ASP A 176 -8.84 -2.32 13.63
CA ASP A 176 -8.18 -1.10 14.09
C ASP A 176 -7.85 -0.16 12.92
N TYR A 177 -7.91 1.13 13.21
CA TYR A 177 -7.50 2.20 12.32
C TYR A 177 -6.42 3.06 12.99
N VAL A 178 -5.22 3.05 12.43
CA VAL A 178 -4.09 3.85 12.90
C VAL A 178 -3.82 4.97 11.91
N ARG A 179 -3.81 6.20 12.39
CA ARG A 179 -3.76 7.41 11.57
C ARG A 179 -2.44 8.13 11.73
N LEU A 180 -1.96 8.68 10.64
CA LEU A 180 -0.85 9.61 10.60
C LEU A 180 -1.21 10.82 9.72
N PRO A 181 -0.54 11.98 9.88
CA PRO A 181 -0.84 13.14 9.06
C PRO A 181 -0.61 12.88 7.58
N GLN A 182 -1.51 13.36 6.72
CA GLN A 182 -1.37 13.28 5.26
C GLN A 182 -0.11 14.01 4.77
N GLN A 183 0.31 15.06 5.46
CA GLN A 183 1.48 15.87 5.12
C GLN A 183 2.39 16.01 6.33
N PHE A 184 3.67 16.33 6.09
CA PHE A 184 4.67 16.64 7.12
C PHE A 184 5.05 15.48 8.07
N ALA A 185 4.56 14.28 7.86
CA ALA A 185 4.91 13.13 8.72
C ALA A 185 6.42 12.80 8.71
N CYS A 186 7.15 13.21 7.66
CA CYS A 186 8.60 13.04 7.57
C CYS A 186 9.38 14.12 8.33
N ASP A 187 8.79 15.26 8.65
CA ASP A 187 9.50 16.41 9.18
C ASP A 187 9.95 16.18 10.63
N ASP A 188 9.17 15.41 11.39
CA ASP A 188 9.51 14.96 12.73
C ASP A 188 9.15 13.48 12.88
N LEU A 189 10.13 12.63 12.61
CA LEU A 189 9.94 11.19 12.63
C LEU A 189 9.65 10.65 14.03
N ASP A 190 10.27 11.23 15.05
CA ASP A 190 10.10 10.78 16.43
C ASP A 190 8.71 11.17 16.98
N ALA A 191 8.23 12.37 16.66
CA ALA A 191 6.86 12.76 16.98
C ALA A 191 5.83 11.90 16.24
N THR A 192 6.06 11.60 14.96
CA THR A 192 5.20 10.71 14.17
C THR A 192 5.21 9.30 14.74
N GLU A 193 6.38 8.77 15.09
CA GLU A 193 6.51 7.46 15.73
C GLU A 193 5.73 7.39 17.06
N LYS A 194 5.90 8.38 17.90
CA LYS A 194 5.18 8.46 19.19
C LYS A 194 3.67 8.43 18.99
N MET A 195 3.16 9.26 18.09
CA MET A 195 1.73 9.34 17.80
C MET A 195 1.17 8.02 17.25
N VAL A 196 1.86 7.36 16.33
CA VAL A 196 1.47 6.06 15.79
C VAL A 196 1.58 4.99 16.87
N GLY A 197 2.66 4.99 17.65
CA GLY A 197 2.90 4.02 18.71
C GLY A 197 1.83 4.07 19.81
N GLU A 198 1.40 5.25 20.23
CA GLU A 198 0.32 5.43 21.21
C GLU A 198 -1.03 4.89 20.73
N GLN A 199 -1.27 4.90 19.42
CA GLN A 199 -2.43 4.25 18.81
C GLN A 199 -2.25 2.74 18.79
N LEU A 200 -1.10 2.24 18.29
CA LEU A 200 -0.81 0.81 18.17
C LEU A 200 -0.88 0.05 19.51
N GLN A 201 -0.50 0.68 20.61
CA GLN A 201 -0.61 0.08 21.95
C GLN A 201 -2.05 -0.24 22.38
N LYS A 202 -3.04 0.30 21.70
CA LYS A 202 -4.47 0.10 21.98
C LYS A 202 -5.14 -0.86 20.99
N THR A 203 -4.38 -1.40 20.05
CA THR A 203 -4.90 -2.24 18.97
C THR A 203 -4.87 -3.72 19.32
N SER A 204 -5.72 -4.47 18.64
CA SER A 204 -5.82 -5.93 18.74
C SER A 204 -5.48 -6.65 17.43
N SER A 205 -5.35 -5.92 16.34
CA SER A 205 -5.03 -6.47 15.02
C SER A 205 -3.72 -7.25 15.00
N LYS A 206 -3.69 -8.33 14.23
CA LYS A 206 -2.52 -9.21 14.06
C LYS A 206 -1.78 -8.96 12.76
N ILE A 207 -2.41 -8.26 11.84
CA ILE A 207 -1.82 -7.78 10.60
C ILE A 207 -2.35 -6.38 10.29
N PHE A 208 -1.44 -5.47 9.94
CA PHE A 208 -1.77 -4.13 9.46
C PHE A 208 -1.39 -3.99 8.00
N LEU A 209 -2.36 -3.58 7.17
CA LEU A 209 -2.06 -3.08 5.83
C LEU A 209 -1.69 -1.61 5.92
N MET A 210 -0.60 -1.23 5.26
CA MET A 210 -0.05 0.11 5.40
C MET A 210 0.08 0.85 4.08
N GLY A 211 -0.22 2.18 4.13
CA GLY A 211 0.04 3.12 3.05
C GLY A 211 0.48 4.46 3.63
N MET A 212 1.76 4.59 3.95
CA MET A 212 2.30 5.72 4.72
C MET A 212 3.21 6.67 3.91
N GLY A 213 3.27 6.51 2.58
CA GLY A 213 4.18 7.31 1.76
C GLY A 213 5.65 7.13 2.19
N HIS A 214 6.45 8.20 2.12
CA HIS A 214 7.89 8.10 2.38
C HIS A 214 8.27 7.95 3.85
N VAL A 215 7.40 8.35 4.78
CA VAL A 215 7.67 8.21 6.22
C VAL A 215 7.89 6.76 6.64
N LYS A 216 7.35 5.81 5.90
CA LYS A 216 7.56 4.38 6.13
C LYS A 216 9.03 3.99 6.22
N SER A 217 9.89 4.60 5.40
CA SER A 217 11.31 4.27 5.36
C SER A 217 12.00 4.44 6.71
N GLY A 218 11.64 5.46 7.46
CA GLY A 218 12.16 5.68 8.82
C GLY A 218 11.32 5.05 9.92
N LEU A 219 10.08 4.66 9.64
CA LEU A 219 9.10 4.34 10.67
C LEU A 219 8.79 2.84 10.82
N ILE A 220 8.61 2.09 9.72
CA ILE A 220 8.06 0.72 9.76
C ILE A 220 8.80 -0.19 10.77
N HIS A 221 10.13 -0.23 10.71
CA HIS A 221 10.93 -1.07 11.57
C HIS A 221 10.76 -0.79 13.07
N ARG A 222 10.33 0.43 13.42
CA ARG A 222 10.10 0.89 14.79
C ARG A 222 8.75 0.43 15.36
N LEU A 223 7.78 0.09 14.49
CA LEU A 223 6.41 -0.22 14.92
C LEU A 223 6.33 -1.52 15.71
N LYS A 224 7.23 -2.46 15.48
CA LYS A 224 7.30 -3.76 16.18
C LYS A 224 7.41 -3.66 17.70
N LYS A 225 7.88 -2.54 18.23
CA LYS A 225 7.98 -2.35 19.68
C LYS A 225 6.66 -1.99 20.37
N TYR A 226 5.63 -1.71 19.60
CA TYR A 226 4.34 -1.24 20.14
C TYR A 226 3.25 -2.31 20.15
N THR A 227 3.33 -3.27 19.23
CA THR A 227 2.38 -4.37 19.14
C THR A 227 2.96 -5.55 18.37
N ASP A 228 2.55 -6.77 18.75
CA ASP A 228 2.93 -8.00 18.08
C ASP A 228 2.02 -8.24 16.88
N ALA A 229 2.39 -7.67 15.73
CA ALA A 229 1.63 -7.77 14.49
C ALA A 229 2.55 -7.83 13.27
N VAL A 230 2.03 -8.34 12.17
CA VAL A 230 2.64 -8.24 10.84
C VAL A 230 2.31 -6.86 10.25
N PHE A 231 3.33 -6.14 9.80
CA PHE A 231 3.20 -4.83 9.16
C PHE A 231 3.47 -4.98 7.67
N LEU A 232 2.41 -5.02 6.87
CA LEU A 232 2.47 -5.24 5.42
C LEU A 232 2.26 -3.93 4.66
N ASP A 233 3.33 -3.38 4.09
CA ASP A 233 3.23 -2.21 3.22
C ASP A 233 2.62 -2.59 1.86
N VAL A 234 1.41 -2.16 1.64
CA VAL A 234 0.63 -2.34 0.41
C VAL A 234 0.50 -1.05 -0.40
N GLY A 235 1.14 0.03 0.06
CA GLY A 235 1.23 1.31 -0.65
C GLY A 235 -0.11 1.84 -1.15
N SER A 236 -0.23 2.00 -2.47
CA SER A 236 -1.43 2.55 -3.13
C SER A 236 -2.68 1.66 -3.01
N SER A 237 -2.57 0.44 -2.47
CA SER A 237 -3.76 -0.35 -2.15
C SER A 237 -4.65 0.33 -1.10
N ILE A 238 -4.05 1.07 -0.15
CA ILE A 238 -4.83 1.89 0.80
C ILE A 238 -5.61 2.98 0.07
N ASP A 239 -5.02 3.57 -0.96
CA ASP A 239 -5.70 4.54 -1.81
C ASP A 239 -6.91 3.90 -2.51
N ALA A 240 -6.74 2.72 -3.08
CA ALA A 240 -7.81 1.98 -3.75
C ALA A 240 -8.96 1.63 -2.78
N ILE A 241 -8.65 1.16 -1.56
CA ILE A 241 -9.66 0.91 -0.52
C ILE A 241 -10.43 2.19 -0.17
N ALA A 242 -9.79 3.36 -0.21
CA ALA A 242 -10.46 4.66 -0.03
C ALA A 242 -11.19 5.16 -1.29
N GLY A 243 -11.21 4.40 -2.38
CA GLY A 243 -11.77 4.84 -3.66
C GLY A 243 -10.88 5.82 -4.43
N ILE A 244 -9.66 6.08 -3.99
CA ILE A 244 -8.67 6.93 -4.66
C ILE A 244 -7.88 6.05 -5.62
N ILE A 245 -8.45 5.80 -6.80
CA ILE A 245 -7.94 4.82 -7.73
C ILE A 245 -7.18 5.51 -8.86
N ASP A 246 -5.95 5.09 -9.08
CA ASP A 246 -5.22 5.42 -10.29
C ASP A 246 -5.66 4.46 -11.40
N VAL A 247 -6.41 4.97 -12.37
CA VAL A 247 -6.94 4.19 -13.50
C VAL A 247 -5.85 3.55 -14.36
N ASN A 248 -4.61 4.02 -14.24
CA ASN A 248 -3.45 3.41 -14.90
C ASN A 248 -2.86 2.23 -14.09
N ARG A 249 -3.38 1.95 -12.90
CA ARG A 249 -2.97 0.82 -12.09
C ARG A 249 -3.85 -0.40 -12.39
N PRO A 250 -3.35 -1.41 -13.09
CA PRO A 250 -4.17 -2.51 -13.62
C PRO A 250 -4.86 -3.35 -12.54
N PHE A 251 -4.28 -3.43 -11.35
CA PHE A 251 -4.86 -4.24 -10.26
C PHE A 251 -6.18 -3.73 -9.71
N PHE A 252 -6.46 -2.45 -9.84
CA PHE A 252 -7.60 -1.82 -9.16
C PHE A 252 -8.77 -1.49 -10.10
N GLY A 253 -8.76 -2.03 -11.33
CA GLY A 253 -9.82 -1.78 -12.31
C GLY A 253 -11.21 -2.18 -11.81
N ASP A 254 -11.33 -3.26 -11.04
CA ASP A 254 -12.57 -3.69 -10.43
C ASP A 254 -13.12 -2.63 -9.45
N TRP A 255 -12.27 -2.03 -8.65
CA TRP A 255 -12.67 -0.93 -7.76
C TRP A 255 -13.10 0.33 -8.51
N THR A 256 -12.51 0.63 -9.66
CA THR A 256 -12.99 1.71 -10.52
C THR A 256 -14.43 1.43 -10.96
N ASN A 257 -14.69 0.21 -11.42
CA ASN A 257 -16.04 -0.20 -11.83
C ASN A 257 -17.03 -0.15 -10.66
N TYR A 258 -16.63 -0.63 -9.50
CA TYR A 258 -17.46 -0.55 -8.31
C TYR A 258 -17.81 0.89 -7.94
N GLN A 259 -16.82 1.78 -7.92
CA GLN A 259 -17.02 3.19 -7.62
C GLN A 259 -17.95 3.90 -8.61
N ILE A 260 -17.87 3.56 -9.90
CA ILE A 260 -18.77 4.07 -10.95
C ILE A 260 -20.20 3.59 -10.74
N ASN A 261 -20.39 2.34 -10.33
CA ASN A 261 -21.69 1.73 -10.13
C ASN A 261 -22.36 2.13 -8.80
N GLU A 262 -21.56 2.55 -7.81
CA GLU A 262 -22.03 2.92 -6.47
C GLU A 262 -21.72 4.39 -6.11
N PRO A 263 -22.08 5.39 -6.96
CA PRO A 263 -21.73 6.79 -6.72
C PRO A 263 -22.17 7.35 -5.36
N PRO A 264 -23.34 6.94 -4.79
CA PRO A 264 -23.80 7.48 -3.52
C PRO A 264 -22.83 7.22 -2.35
N LEU A 265 -22.06 6.13 -2.38
CA LEU A 265 -21.08 5.81 -1.34
C LEU A 265 -19.95 6.83 -1.26
N TYR A 266 -19.65 7.48 -2.38
CA TYR A 266 -18.53 8.40 -2.52
C TYR A 266 -18.98 9.87 -2.56
N GLU A 267 -20.24 10.13 -2.26
CA GLU A 267 -20.78 11.49 -2.22
C GLU A 267 -20.06 12.29 -1.12
N GLY A 268 -19.57 13.47 -1.50
CA GLY A 268 -18.83 14.34 -0.57
C GLY A 268 -17.33 14.04 -0.46
N VAL A 269 -16.82 12.99 -1.10
CA VAL A 269 -15.37 12.75 -1.15
C VAL A 269 -14.75 13.61 -2.26
N ASP A 270 -13.87 14.54 -1.87
CA ASP A 270 -13.08 15.34 -2.82
C ASP A 270 -11.84 14.58 -3.29
N PHE A 271 -11.98 13.82 -4.36
CA PHE A 271 -10.86 13.06 -4.94
C PHE A 271 -9.78 13.93 -5.59
N LEU A 272 -10.12 15.17 -5.98
CA LEU A 272 -9.18 16.06 -6.68
C LEU A 272 -8.03 16.52 -5.79
N GLN A 273 -8.22 16.51 -4.47
CA GLN A 273 -7.18 16.86 -3.51
C GLN A 273 -5.98 15.89 -3.52
N TYR A 274 -6.19 14.63 -3.98
CA TYR A 274 -5.15 13.61 -3.95
C TYR A 274 -4.28 13.63 -5.20
N ASP A 275 -4.91 13.65 -6.37
CA ASP A 275 -4.24 13.84 -7.66
C ASP A 275 -5.28 14.29 -8.69
N SER A 276 -4.95 15.31 -9.46
CA SER A 276 -5.82 15.80 -10.53
C SER A 276 -6.06 14.76 -11.64
N SER A 277 -5.27 13.70 -11.73
CA SER A 277 -5.49 12.59 -12.67
C SER A 277 -6.42 11.51 -12.12
N ILE A 278 -6.47 11.31 -10.81
CA ILE A 278 -7.18 10.21 -10.15
C ILE A 278 -8.69 10.43 -10.13
N GLY A 279 -9.12 11.66 -9.93
CA GLY A 279 -10.56 12.00 -9.85
C GLY A 279 -11.25 12.25 -11.19
N LYS A 280 -10.52 12.34 -12.29
CA LYS A 280 -11.08 12.79 -13.58
C LYS A 280 -12.14 11.85 -14.15
N HIS A 281 -11.99 10.56 -13.98
CA HIS A 281 -12.97 9.59 -14.49
C HIS A 281 -14.32 9.72 -13.77
N LEU A 282 -14.32 10.05 -12.47
CA LEU A 282 -15.55 10.26 -11.70
C LEU A 282 -16.27 11.57 -12.05
N VAL A 283 -15.50 12.59 -12.43
CA VAL A 283 -16.06 13.90 -12.81
C VAL A 283 -16.62 13.88 -14.24
N LEU A 284 -15.97 13.15 -15.15
CA LEU A 284 -16.37 13.07 -16.56
C LEU A 284 -17.65 12.25 -16.78
N GLU A 285 -17.96 11.31 -15.90
CA GLU A 285 -19.17 10.48 -16.03
C GLU A 285 -20.40 11.04 -15.29
N ARG A 286 -20.22 12.08 -14.46
CA ARG A 286 -21.31 12.80 -13.78
C ARG A 286 -21.89 13.96 -14.61
N ASN A 287 -21.31 14.29 -15.77
CA ASN A 287 -21.77 15.28 -16.73
C ASN A 287 -22.27 14.59 -18.00
#